data_e3f07b85e1a49b1bac56eada87a3bfd6
#
_entry.id   e3f07b85e1a49b1bac56eada87a3bfd6
#
_cell.length_a   1.000
_cell.length_b   1.000
_cell.length_c   1.000
_cell.angle_alpha   90.00
_cell.angle_beta   90.00
_cell.angle_gamma   90.00
#
_symmetry.space_group_name_H-M   'P 1'
#
loop_
_entity.id
_entity.type
_entity.pdbx_description
1 polymer ?
#
loop_
_entity_poly.entity_id
_entity_poly.type
_entity_poly.pdbx_seq_one_letter_code
_entity_poly.pdbx_strand_id
1 'polypeptide(L)'
;MRAFHLVPSLRRGRPNWHRIAGRILIPAGVLVALTGLWMNFFYARPPGDGESLVVVRLVVGSAMLASIVLAVFAIRRRDFTSHGAWMTRGYAIALGAGTQVFTMLPWVVIFGPIGAADELPRTVLMTAGWVINLGVAEYVIRRRPARRSNRTSAGLARPATADAFAA
;
A
#
# COMPACT_ATOMS: atom_id res chain seq x y z
N MET A 1 -2.52 -1.77 24.61
CA MET A 1 -1.88 -1.50 23.31
C MET A 1 -1.16 -2.74 22.75
N ARG A 2 -1.92 -3.83 22.44
CA ARG A 2 -1.34 -5.12 21.93
C ARG A 2 -1.75 -5.48 20.49
N ALA A 3 -2.44 -4.61 19.76
CA ALA A 3 -2.96 -4.91 18.42
C ALA A 3 -1.89 -4.96 17.31
N PHE A 4 -0.72 -4.33 17.49
CA PHE A 4 0.36 -4.30 16.50
C PHE A 4 1.23 -5.55 16.44
N HIS A 5 1.06 -6.51 17.36
CA HIS A 5 1.85 -7.75 17.36
C HIS A 5 1.28 -8.88 16.49
N LEU A 6 0.04 -8.75 16.02
CA LEU A 6 -0.62 -9.82 15.23
C LEU A 6 -0.06 -9.99 13.81
N VAL A 7 0.36 -8.90 13.16
CA VAL A 7 0.84 -8.94 11.77
C VAL A 7 2.17 -9.69 11.59
N PRO A 8 3.19 -9.53 12.45
CA PRO A 8 4.42 -10.31 12.35
C PRO A 8 4.26 -11.80 12.73
N SER A 9 3.34 -12.12 13.66
CA SER A 9 3.11 -13.51 14.10
C SER A 9 2.40 -14.34 13.02
N LEU A 10 1.43 -13.77 12.31
CA LEU A 10 0.76 -14.41 11.17
C LEU A 10 1.74 -14.74 10.03
N ARG A 11 2.73 -13.88 9.79
CA ARG A 11 3.74 -14.09 8.76
C ARG A 11 4.78 -15.17 9.11
N ARG A 12 5.07 -15.36 10.38
CA ARG A 12 6.03 -16.38 10.85
C ARG A 12 5.45 -17.78 10.91
N GLY A 13 4.12 -17.90 11.09
CA GLY A 13 3.47 -19.20 11.28
C GLY A 13 3.06 -19.94 10.01
N ARG A 14 2.88 -19.24 8.86
CA ARG A 14 2.36 -19.87 7.61
C ARG A 14 2.96 -19.22 6.35
N PRO A 15 4.20 -19.54 5.97
CA PRO A 15 4.84 -18.96 4.77
C PRO A 15 4.09 -19.29 3.47
N ASN A 16 3.42 -20.44 3.42
CA ASN A 16 2.63 -20.85 2.25
C ASN A 16 1.37 -19.99 2.07
N TRP A 17 0.71 -19.60 3.17
CA TRP A 17 -0.47 -18.75 3.10
C TRP A 17 -0.15 -17.37 2.49
N HIS A 18 0.97 -16.76 2.87
CA HIS A 18 1.40 -15.49 2.30
C HIS A 18 1.68 -15.58 0.80
N ARG A 19 2.27 -16.69 0.34
CA ARG A 19 2.51 -16.93 -1.09
C ARG A 19 1.22 -17.12 -1.88
N ILE A 20 0.26 -17.87 -1.34
CA ILE A 20 -1.06 -18.07 -1.96
C ILE A 20 -1.83 -16.76 -2.01
N ALA A 21 -1.91 -16.03 -0.89
CA ALA A 21 -2.55 -14.73 -0.84
C ALA A 21 -1.94 -13.74 -1.84
N GLY A 22 -0.61 -13.68 -1.97
CA GLY A 22 0.05 -12.83 -2.95
C GLY A 22 -0.27 -13.20 -4.40
N ARG A 23 -0.38 -14.50 -4.73
CA ARG A 23 -0.76 -14.96 -6.08
C ARG A 23 -2.19 -14.58 -6.46
N ILE A 24 -3.08 -14.44 -5.48
CA ILE A 24 -4.48 -14.04 -5.70
C ILE A 24 -4.60 -12.51 -5.69
N LEU A 25 -3.99 -11.85 -4.70
CA LEU A 25 -4.16 -10.41 -4.50
C LEU A 25 -3.47 -9.56 -5.58
N ILE A 26 -2.34 -10.02 -6.14
CA ILE A 26 -1.66 -9.30 -7.22
C ILE A 26 -2.54 -9.20 -8.47
N PRO A 27 -3.02 -10.29 -9.08
CA PRO A 27 -3.88 -10.20 -10.26
C PRO A 27 -5.22 -9.52 -9.94
N ALA A 28 -5.80 -9.73 -8.76
CA ALA A 28 -7.01 -9.03 -8.33
C ALA A 28 -6.78 -7.51 -8.24
N GLY A 29 -5.66 -7.07 -7.66
CA GLY A 29 -5.30 -5.66 -7.58
C GLY A 29 -5.06 -5.02 -8.95
N VAL A 30 -4.39 -5.74 -9.86
CA VAL A 30 -4.21 -5.30 -11.25
C VAL A 30 -5.57 -5.17 -11.95
N LEU A 31 -6.45 -6.15 -11.80
CA LEU A 31 -7.78 -6.12 -12.39
C LEU A 31 -8.59 -4.92 -11.86
N VAL A 32 -8.58 -4.68 -10.56
CA VAL A 32 -9.25 -3.52 -9.94
C VAL A 32 -8.70 -2.20 -10.48
N ALA A 33 -7.37 -2.06 -10.62
CA ALA A 33 -6.76 -0.85 -11.16
C ALA A 33 -7.16 -0.63 -12.63
N LEU A 34 -7.10 -1.67 -13.45
CA LEU A 34 -7.44 -1.59 -14.87
C LEU A 34 -8.94 -1.33 -15.10
N THR A 35 -9.83 -2.01 -14.36
CA THR A 35 -11.26 -1.77 -14.47
C THR A 35 -11.65 -0.39 -13.96
N GLY A 36 -11.02 0.12 -12.91
CA GLY A 36 -11.21 1.48 -12.42
C GLY A 36 -10.79 2.52 -13.45
N LEU A 37 -9.63 2.34 -14.10
CA LEU A 37 -9.18 3.19 -15.19
C LEU A 37 -10.13 3.11 -16.40
N TRP A 38 -10.55 1.91 -16.78
CA TRP A 38 -11.53 1.70 -17.84
C TRP A 38 -12.83 2.45 -17.57
N MET A 39 -13.40 2.29 -16.37
CA MET A 39 -14.63 2.96 -15.98
C MET A 39 -14.52 4.49 -16.08
N ASN A 40 -13.36 5.04 -15.74
CA ASN A 40 -13.12 6.48 -15.78
C ASN A 40 -13.19 7.07 -17.20
N PHE A 41 -12.97 6.25 -18.26
CA PHE A 41 -13.02 6.67 -19.64
C PHE A 41 -14.36 6.38 -20.34
N PHE A 42 -14.96 5.24 -20.00
CA PHE A 42 -16.08 4.70 -20.80
C PHE A 42 -17.45 4.80 -20.13
N TYR A 43 -17.49 5.08 -18.83
CA TYR A 43 -18.77 5.22 -18.12
C TYR A 43 -19.22 6.68 -18.04
N ALA A 44 -20.55 6.88 -18.07
CA ALA A 44 -21.15 8.17 -17.81
C ALA A 44 -20.79 8.66 -16.40
N ARG A 45 -20.43 9.93 -16.29
CA ARG A 45 -20.04 10.53 -15.01
C ARG A 45 -21.25 10.72 -14.12
N PRO A 46 -21.19 10.33 -12.85
CA PRO A 46 -22.22 10.68 -11.87
C PRO A 46 -22.33 12.20 -11.70
N PRO A 47 -23.48 12.72 -11.28
CA PRO A 47 -23.63 14.14 -10.90
C PRO A 47 -22.56 14.56 -9.90
N GLY A 48 -21.92 15.72 -10.11
CA GLY A 48 -20.85 16.25 -9.29
C GLY A 48 -19.45 15.67 -9.58
N ASP A 49 -19.30 14.77 -10.54
CA ASP A 49 -17.98 14.33 -11.02
C ASP A 49 -17.45 15.27 -12.10
N GLY A 50 -16.56 16.19 -11.72
CA GLY A 50 -15.91 17.11 -12.67
C GLY A 50 -14.62 16.55 -13.28
N GLU A 51 -14.03 17.34 -14.20
CA GLU A 51 -12.76 17.02 -14.87
C GLU A 51 -11.62 16.79 -13.87
N SER A 52 -11.59 17.57 -12.79
CA SER A 52 -10.59 17.49 -11.72
C SER A 52 -10.57 16.10 -11.07
N LEU A 53 -11.73 15.50 -10.81
CA LEU A 53 -11.85 14.18 -10.22
C LEU A 53 -11.44 13.08 -11.20
N VAL A 54 -11.69 13.26 -12.50
CA VAL A 54 -11.19 12.35 -13.55
C VAL A 54 -9.67 12.28 -13.52
N VAL A 55 -9.00 13.43 -13.48
CA VAL A 55 -7.53 13.49 -13.39
C VAL A 55 -7.02 12.82 -12.12
N VAL A 56 -7.63 13.08 -10.96
CA VAL A 56 -7.25 12.45 -9.70
C VAL A 56 -7.38 10.93 -9.79
N ARG A 57 -8.49 10.41 -10.33
CA ARG A 57 -8.70 8.96 -10.50
C ARG A 57 -7.68 8.33 -11.45
N LEU A 58 -7.29 9.02 -12.52
CA LEU A 58 -6.24 8.57 -13.43
C LEU A 58 -4.89 8.48 -12.71
N VAL A 59 -4.51 9.51 -11.97
CA VAL A 59 -3.26 9.53 -11.21
C VAL A 59 -3.24 8.40 -10.17
N VAL A 60 -4.31 8.28 -9.39
CA VAL A 60 -4.41 7.29 -8.30
C VAL A 60 -4.47 5.85 -8.86
N GLY A 61 -5.24 5.60 -9.91
CA GLY A 61 -5.31 4.29 -10.57
C GLY A 61 -3.99 3.87 -11.19
N SER A 62 -3.31 4.81 -11.87
CA SER A 62 -1.97 4.57 -12.42
C SER A 62 -0.93 4.34 -11.33
N ALA A 63 -0.98 5.09 -10.23
CA ALA A 63 -0.10 4.90 -9.08
C ALA A 63 -0.32 3.54 -8.40
N MET A 64 -1.57 3.07 -8.32
CA MET A 64 -1.88 1.73 -7.81
C MET A 64 -1.25 0.64 -8.70
N LEU A 65 -1.44 0.73 -10.02
CA LEU A 65 -0.87 -0.21 -10.98
C LEU A 65 0.66 -0.21 -10.91
N ALA A 66 1.28 0.99 -10.92
CA ALA A 66 2.73 1.14 -10.77
C ALA A 66 3.24 0.53 -9.47
N SER A 67 2.55 0.74 -8.35
CA SER A 67 2.93 0.18 -7.05
C SER A 67 2.93 -1.36 -7.08
N ILE A 68 1.94 -1.99 -7.70
CA ILE A 68 1.87 -3.44 -7.84
C ILE A 68 3.01 -3.96 -8.73
N VAL A 69 3.26 -3.32 -9.88
CA VAL A 69 4.33 -3.70 -10.81
C VAL A 69 5.70 -3.58 -10.13
N LEU A 70 5.97 -2.45 -9.47
CA LEU A 70 7.23 -2.23 -8.74
C LEU A 70 7.41 -3.23 -7.58
N ALA A 71 6.31 -3.60 -6.89
CA ALA A 71 6.37 -4.64 -5.87
C ALA A 71 6.75 -6.00 -6.46
N VAL A 72 6.22 -6.36 -7.65
CA VAL A 72 6.57 -7.60 -8.35
C VAL A 72 8.04 -7.59 -8.80
N PHE A 73 8.53 -6.46 -9.33
CA PHE A 73 9.95 -6.33 -9.69
C PHE A 73 10.86 -6.44 -8.47
N ALA A 74 10.51 -5.80 -7.35
CA ALA A 74 11.29 -5.87 -6.11
C ALA A 74 11.39 -7.31 -5.59
N ILE A 75 10.28 -8.08 -5.57
CA ILE A 75 10.32 -9.47 -5.12
C ILE A 75 11.16 -10.36 -6.05
N ARG A 76 11.13 -10.13 -7.37
CA ARG A 76 11.98 -10.85 -8.33
C ARG A 76 13.47 -10.59 -8.09
N ARG A 77 13.82 -9.37 -7.65
CA ARG A 77 15.19 -8.99 -7.26
C ARG A 77 15.55 -9.39 -5.82
N ARG A 78 14.67 -10.13 -5.12
CA ARG A 78 14.81 -10.51 -3.71
C ARG A 78 14.92 -9.33 -2.74
N ASP A 79 14.50 -8.14 -3.17
CA ASP A 79 14.38 -6.96 -2.31
C ASP A 79 13.03 -6.96 -1.58
N PHE A 80 13.02 -7.65 -0.46
CA PHE A 80 11.80 -7.78 0.36
C PHE A 80 11.39 -6.47 1.05
N THR A 81 12.33 -5.55 1.23
CA THR A 81 12.07 -4.25 1.85
C THR A 81 11.28 -3.36 0.92
N SER A 82 11.77 -3.18 -0.31
CA SER A 82 11.08 -2.42 -1.35
C SER A 82 9.75 -3.07 -1.74
N HIS A 83 9.71 -4.41 -1.86
CA HIS A 83 8.46 -5.14 -2.09
C HIS A 83 7.40 -4.79 -1.04
N GLY A 84 7.77 -4.86 0.24
CA GLY A 84 6.86 -4.53 1.33
C GLY A 84 6.41 -3.06 1.33
N ALA A 85 7.27 -2.12 0.93
CA ALA A 85 6.93 -0.71 0.82
C ALA A 85 5.92 -0.47 -0.33
N TRP A 86 6.20 -1.00 -1.52
CA TRP A 86 5.32 -0.85 -2.68
C TRP A 86 3.96 -1.53 -2.48
N MET A 87 3.92 -2.74 -1.90
CA MET A 87 2.65 -3.40 -1.56
C MET A 87 1.85 -2.59 -0.54
N THR A 88 2.49 -1.92 0.42
CA THR A 88 1.81 -1.06 1.40
C THR A 88 1.17 0.15 0.72
N ARG A 89 1.85 0.78 -0.26
CA ARG A 89 1.29 1.89 -1.05
C ARG A 89 0.09 1.45 -1.89
N GLY A 90 0.24 0.35 -2.65
CA GLY A 90 -0.87 -0.19 -3.44
C GLY A 90 -2.09 -0.54 -2.59
N TYR A 91 -1.89 -1.13 -1.41
CA TYR A 91 -2.96 -1.43 -0.46
C TYR A 91 -3.61 -0.16 0.12
N ALA A 92 -2.82 0.87 0.43
CA ALA A 92 -3.32 2.15 0.93
C ALA A 92 -4.21 2.85 -0.12
N ILE A 93 -3.83 2.78 -1.39
CA ILE A 93 -4.65 3.32 -2.49
C ILE A 93 -5.99 2.55 -2.59
N ALA A 94 -5.96 1.23 -2.52
CA ALA A 94 -7.17 0.42 -2.55
C ALA A 94 -8.09 0.72 -1.35
N LEU A 95 -7.54 0.88 -0.14
CA LEU A 95 -8.30 1.28 1.04
C LEU A 95 -8.85 2.71 0.95
N GLY A 96 -8.21 3.58 0.17
CA GLY A 96 -8.66 4.94 -0.04
C GLY A 96 -10.11 5.02 -0.51
N ALA A 97 -10.53 4.14 -1.39
CA ALA A 97 -11.91 4.05 -1.85
C ALA A 97 -12.91 3.76 -0.70
N GLY A 98 -12.54 2.89 0.26
CA GLY A 98 -13.35 2.65 1.46
C GLY A 98 -13.35 3.85 2.41
N THR A 99 -12.23 4.56 2.55
CA THR A 99 -12.13 5.74 3.41
C THR A 99 -12.96 6.91 2.90
N GLN A 100 -13.24 6.98 1.59
CA GLN A 100 -14.12 7.99 1.00
C GLN A 100 -15.52 8.02 1.63
N VAL A 101 -16.03 6.89 2.08
CA VAL A 101 -17.31 6.83 2.80
C VAL A 101 -17.24 7.72 4.05
N PHE A 102 -16.15 7.63 4.80
CA PHE A 102 -15.98 8.42 6.04
C PHE A 102 -15.70 9.89 5.77
N THR A 103 -15.01 10.23 4.70
CA THR A 103 -14.75 11.63 4.33
C THR A 103 -15.99 12.31 3.76
N MET A 104 -16.87 11.58 3.07
CA MET A 104 -18.10 12.11 2.49
C MET A 104 -19.28 12.15 3.47
N LEU A 105 -19.32 11.25 4.46
CA LEU A 105 -20.43 11.13 5.39
C LEU A 105 -20.76 12.43 6.13
N PRO A 106 -19.79 13.20 6.70
CA PRO A 106 -20.08 14.46 7.35
C PRO A 106 -20.76 15.49 6.43
N TRP A 107 -20.30 15.54 5.17
CA TRP A 107 -20.92 16.42 4.17
C TRP A 107 -22.39 16.04 3.93
N VAL A 108 -22.64 14.76 3.67
CA VAL A 108 -23.99 14.27 3.35
C VAL A 108 -24.95 14.48 4.53
N VAL A 109 -24.47 14.32 5.77
CA VAL A 109 -25.28 14.52 6.98
C VAL A 109 -25.64 16.00 7.18
N ILE A 110 -24.73 16.93 6.88
CA ILE A 110 -24.90 18.35 7.16
C ILE A 110 -25.61 19.06 5.99
N PHE A 111 -25.21 18.77 4.76
CA PHE A 111 -25.63 19.50 3.55
C PHE A 111 -26.56 18.69 2.63
N GLY A 112 -26.75 17.41 2.93
CA GLY A 112 -27.54 16.51 2.08
C GLY A 112 -26.72 15.82 0.98
N PRO A 113 -27.41 15.09 0.07
CA PRO A 113 -26.75 14.36 -1.03
C PRO A 113 -25.98 15.30 -1.97
N ILE A 114 -24.80 14.86 -2.39
CA ILE A 114 -23.96 15.60 -3.36
C ILE A 114 -24.65 15.67 -4.72
N GLY A 115 -24.94 16.90 -5.15
CA GLY A 115 -25.55 17.21 -6.44
C GLY A 115 -24.55 17.59 -7.53
N ALA A 116 -25.06 17.99 -8.70
CA ALA A 116 -24.24 18.39 -9.84
C ALA A 116 -23.43 19.69 -9.57
N ALA A 117 -23.91 20.57 -8.67
CA ALA A 117 -23.22 21.80 -8.30
C ALA A 117 -22.05 21.61 -7.34
N ASP A 118 -21.92 20.41 -6.74
CA ASP A 118 -20.96 20.13 -5.66
C ASP A 118 -19.65 19.48 -6.17
N GLU A 119 -19.18 19.86 -7.36
CA GLU A 119 -17.98 19.29 -7.99
C GLU A 119 -16.73 19.45 -7.12
N LEU A 120 -16.50 20.65 -6.59
CA LEU A 120 -15.34 20.94 -5.74
C LEU A 120 -15.37 20.17 -4.41
N PRO A 121 -16.45 20.24 -3.61
CA PRO A 121 -16.58 19.43 -2.40
C PRO A 121 -16.36 17.94 -2.66
N ARG A 122 -16.99 17.41 -3.70
CA ARG A 122 -16.86 15.99 -4.05
C ARG A 122 -15.41 15.60 -4.38
N THR A 123 -14.74 16.41 -5.21
CA THR A 123 -13.34 16.17 -5.58
C THR A 123 -12.43 16.20 -4.36
N VAL A 124 -12.59 17.20 -3.48
CA VAL A 124 -11.78 17.33 -2.25
C VAL A 124 -12.01 16.16 -1.31
N LEU A 125 -13.26 15.82 -1.02
CA LEU A 125 -13.60 14.75 -0.08
C LEU A 125 -13.15 13.37 -0.58
N MET A 126 -13.32 13.09 -1.86
CA MET A 126 -12.82 11.83 -2.45
C MET A 126 -11.30 11.77 -2.46
N THR A 127 -10.62 12.86 -2.81
CA THR A 127 -9.15 12.94 -2.80
C THR A 127 -8.60 12.76 -1.39
N ALA A 128 -9.25 13.37 -0.39
CA ALA A 128 -8.86 13.24 1.02
C ALA A 128 -8.79 11.78 1.47
N GLY A 129 -9.70 10.92 1.03
CA GLY A 129 -9.66 9.48 1.33
C GLY A 129 -8.35 8.83 0.91
N TRP A 130 -7.84 9.14 -0.29
CA TRP A 130 -6.55 8.61 -0.77
C TRP A 130 -5.36 9.26 -0.08
N VAL A 131 -5.38 10.57 0.13
CA VAL A 131 -4.28 11.32 0.78
C VAL A 131 -4.07 10.83 2.22
N ILE A 132 -5.15 10.64 2.98
CA ILE A 132 -5.07 10.12 4.36
C ILE A 132 -4.41 8.74 4.37
N ASN A 133 -4.88 7.81 3.53
CA ASN A 133 -4.33 6.45 3.50
C ASN A 133 -2.87 6.41 3.05
N LEU A 134 -2.50 7.19 2.01
CA LEU A 134 -1.11 7.28 1.56
C LEU A 134 -0.22 7.94 2.62
N GLY A 135 -0.70 8.97 3.31
CA GLY A 135 0.02 9.58 4.43
C GLY A 135 0.31 8.58 5.55
N VAL A 136 -0.70 7.79 5.94
CA VAL A 136 -0.53 6.70 6.91
C VAL A 136 0.46 5.65 6.40
N ALA A 137 0.36 5.26 5.14
CA ALA A 137 1.28 4.29 4.53
C ALA A 137 2.73 4.78 4.56
N GLU A 138 2.99 6.02 4.14
CA GLU A 138 4.33 6.61 4.17
C GLU A 138 4.88 6.73 5.59
N TYR A 139 4.05 7.13 6.54
CA TYR A 139 4.43 7.16 7.95
C TYR A 139 4.85 5.78 8.46
N VAL A 140 4.07 4.74 8.16
CA VAL A 140 4.39 3.35 8.54
C VAL A 140 5.65 2.85 7.85
N ILE A 141 5.83 3.14 6.55
CA ILE A 141 7.02 2.74 5.80
C ILE A 141 8.28 3.38 6.38
N ARG A 142 8.24 4.67 6.66
CA ARG A 142 9.40 5.43 7.19
C ARG A 142 9.76 5.02 8.63
N ARG A 143 8.78 4.60 9.43
CA ARG A 143 9.03 4.13 10.82
C ARG A 143 9.47 2.66 10.91
N ARG A 144 9.55 1.92 9.80
CA ARG A 144 10.09 0.57 9.82
C ARG A 144 11.59 0.64 10.17
N PRO A 145 12.05 -0.01 11.28
CA PRO A 145 13.47 -0.03 11.59
C PRO A 145 14.22 -0.67 10.43
N ALA A 146 15.29 -0.03 9.98
CA ALA A 146 16.22 -0.62 9.03
C ALA A 146 16.67 -1.97 9.61
N ARG A 147 16.50 -3.04 8.87
CA ARG A 147 16.94 -4.37 9.29
C ARG A 147 18.46 -4.32 9.38
N ARG A 148 18.98 -4.06 10.59
CA ARG A 148 20.42 -4.07 10.88
C ARG A 148 20.95 -5.40 10.33
N SER A 149 21.83 -5.31 9.35
CA SER A 149 22.61 -6.43 8.85
C SER A 149 23.55 -6.90 9.98
N ASN A 150 23.09 -7.86 10.76
CA ASN A 150 23.86 -8.45 11.86
C ASN A 150 24.90 -9.46 11.33
N ARG A 151 25.52 -9.14 10.17
CA ARG A 151 26.48 -10.03 9.51
C ARG A 151 27.94 -9.72 9.87
N THR A 152 28.21 -8.64 10.59
CA THR A 152 29.61 -8.20 10.83
C THR A 152 30.20 -8.65 12.16
N SER A 153 29.40 -9.17 13.10
CA SER A 153 29.91 -9.54 14.43
C SER A 153 30.24 -11.04 14.62
N ALA A 154 29.81 -11.91 13.70
CA ALA A 154 30.09 -13.33 13.80
C ALA A 154 31.39 -13.76 13.12
N GLY A 155 32.06 -12.86 12.40
CA GLY A 155 33.31 -13.16 11.67
C GLY A 155 34.59 -12.82 12.43
N LEU A 156 34.52 -12.12 13.57
CA LEU A 156 35.70 -11.65 14.31
C LEU A 156 35.96 -12.41 15.63
N ALA A 157 35.12 -13.39 15.96
CA ALA A 157 35.35 -14.26 17.14
C ALA A 157 35.81 -15.64 16.69
N ARG A 158 36.93 -15.72 15.96
CA ARG A 158 37.71 -16.96 15.86
C ARG A 158 38.85 -16.86 16.84
N PRO A 159 38.82 -17.57 17.95
CA PRO A 159 39.97 -17.58 18.87
C PRO A 159 41.14 -18.31 18.21
N ALA A 160 42.25 -17.60 18.05
CA ALA A 160 43.55 -18.14 17.71
C ALA A 160 44.14 -18.83 18.97
N THR A 161 43.70 -20.05 19.25
CA THR A 161 44.38 -20.90 20.25
C THR A 161 44.15 -22.36 19.91
N ALA A 162 45.00 -22.91 19.06
CA ALA A 162 45.24 -24.37 19.01
C ALA A 162 46.51 -24.68 18.20
N ASP A 163 47.63 -24.01 18.50
CA ASP A 163 48.95 -24.48 18.05
C ASP A 163 49.99 -24.19 19.10
N ALA A 164 49.86 -24.84 20.25
CA ALA A 164 50.92 -24.84 21.27
C ALA A 164 50.84 -26.10 22.15
N PHE A 165 50.87 -27.29 21.58
CA PHE A 165 51.23 -28.52 22.29
C PHE A 165 51.54 -29.61 21.27
N ALA A 166 52.75 -29.54 20.65
CA ALA A 166 53.43 -30.65 20.07
C ALA A 166 54.95 -30.36 20.05
N ALA A 167 55.59 -30.66 21.21
CA ALA A 167 57.01 -30.92 21.34
C ALA A 167 57.20 -31.89 22.48
#